data_b300bdc72ef1d66d2678d94817b32d51
#
_entry.id   b300bdc72ef1d66d2678d94817b32d51
#
_cell.length_a   1.000
_cell.length_b   1.000
_cell.length_c   1.000
_cell.angle_alpha   90.00
_cell.angle_beta   90.00
_cell.angle_gamma   90.00
#
_symmetry.space_group_name_H-M   'P 1'
#
loop_
_entity.id
_entity.type
_entity.pdbx_description
1 polymer ?
#
loop_
_entity_poly.entity_id
_entity_poly.type
_entity_poly.pdbx_seq_one_letter_code
_entity_poly.pdbx_strand_id
1 'polypeptide(L)'
;QKNHTFYSMVADPREIVTAVKRAEAEEAQENQRPWSKKKVLEIVEYVMGRLTLDKQKFSVNGLIPNAPIINLIGKFEILHDGDTPYILFPETKEEQEAYQDCLEVIDGRHRLLAFAPDLRDPLFSDDTPYEMIFSVFYKLTESEKKELFMVTNEKQTKIESNLLRLMRKALNLLGANEVIFDLVCRMNTEEISPLKGRIVVG
;
A
#
# COMPACT_ATOMS: atom_id res chain seq x y z
N GLN A 1 -15.53 -1.39 -18.16
CA GLN A 1 -15.03 -0.20 -18.81
C GLN A 1 -14.29 -0.61 -20.09
N LYS A 2 -14.78 -0.19 -21.25
CA LYS A 2 -14.39 -0.71 -22.56
C LYS A 2 -14.40 -2.24 -22.59
N ASN A 3 -13.30 -2.95 -22.64
CA ASN A 3 -13.27 -4.40 -22.76
C ASN A 3 -12.80 -5.13 -21.49
N HIS A 4 -12.65 -4.40 -20.37
CA HIS A 4 -12.14 -4.98 -19.13
C HIS A 4 -13.16 -4.87 -18.01
N THR A 5 -13.34 -5.96 -17.29
CA THR A 5 -14.04 -6.01 -16.02
C THR A 5 -13.02 -6.06 -14.90
N PHE A 6 -13.21 -5.24 -13.88
CA PHE A 6 -12.47 -5.37 -12.64
C PHE A 6 -13.46 -5.45 -11.48
N TYR A 7 -13.02 -6.04 -10.39
CA TYR A 7 -13.82 -6.27 -9.21
C TYR A 7 -13.18 -5.59 -8.00
N SER A 8 -13.99 -5.16 -7.06
CA SER A 8 -13.54 -4.82 -5.71
C SER A 8 -13.77 -6.03 -4.81
N MET A 9 -12.76 -6.45 -4.10
CA MET A 9 -12.81 -7.59 -3.19
C MET A 9 -12.36 -7.17 -1.81
N VAL A 10 -13.04 -7.66 -0.78
CA VAL A 10 -12.58 -7.58 0.60
C VAL A 10 -12.15 -8.98 1.01
N ALA A 11 -10.93 -9.10 1.51
CA ALA A 11 -10.37 -10.38 1.93
C ALA A 11 -9.27 -10.19 2.97
N ASP A 12 -8.95 -11.26 3.67
CA ASP A 12 -7.77 -11.32 4.53
C ASP A 12 -6.51 -11.37 3.67
N PRO A 13 -5.58 -10.41 3.83
CA PRO A 13 -4.35 -10.38 3.04
C PRO A 13 -3.45 -11.60 3.27
N ARG A 14 -3.61 -12.33 4.39
CA ARG A 14 -2.85 -13.55 4.69
C ARG A 14 -3.21 -14.68 3.74
N GLU A 15 -4.48 -14.79 3.35
CA GLU A 15 -4.94 -15.76 2.35
C GLU A 15 -4.41 -15.39 0.96
N ILE A 16 -4.52 -14.11 0.60
CA ILE A 16 -4.10 -13.61 -0.71
C ILE A 16 -2.60 -13.80 -0.93
N VAL A 17 -1.77 -13.50 0.08
CA VAL A 17 -0.31 -13.51 -0.07
C VAL A 17 0.27 -14.88 -0.34
N THR A 18 -0.42 -15.96 0.02
CA THR A 18 0.02 -17.33 -0.24
C THR A 18 0.05 -17.68 -1.73
N ALA A 19 -0.86 -17.09 -2.51
CA ALA A 19 -0.97 -17.30 -3.96
C ALA A 19 -0.11 -16.33 -4.79
N VAL A 20 0.59 -15.38 -4.14
CA VAL A 20 1.37 -14.35 -4.84
C VAL A 20 2.62 -14.93 -5.47
N LYS A 21 2.80 -14.66 -6.74
CA LYS A 21 4.06 -14.90 -7.44
C LYS A 21 5.18 -14.06 -6.81
N ARG A 22 6.08 -14.71 -6.10
CA ARG A 22 7.28 -14.13 -5.53
C ARG A 22 8.42 -14.24 -6.54
N ALA A 23 8.59 -13.21 -7.39
CA ALA A 23 9.82 -13.10 -8.15
C ALA A 23 10.98 -12.88 -7.17
N GLU A 24 12.07 -13.63 -7.29
CA GLU A 24 13.30 -13.38 -6.55
C GLU A 24 13.82 -11.98 -6.88
N ALA A 25 14.54 -11.37 -5.92
CA ALA A 25 15.02 -9.99 -6.06
C ALA A 25 15.96 -9.79 -7.28
N GLU A 26 16.55 -10.87 -7.77
CA GLU A 26 17.45 -10.88 -8.94
C GLU A 26 16.71 -11.01 -10.27
N GLU A 27 15.50 -11.57 -10.29
CA GLU A 27 14.61 -11.62 -11.44
C GLU A 27 13.60 -10.47 -11.42
N ALA A 28 14.04 -9.26 -11.09
CA ALA A 28 13.20 -8.10 -11.26
C ALA A 28 12.80 -8.03 -12.75
N GLN A 29 11.63 -8.59 -13.05
CA GLN A 29 11.03 -8.45 -14.38
C GLN A 29 11.10 -6.98 -14.74
N GLU A 30 11.44 -6.66 -15.97
CA GLU A 30 11.66 -5.31 -16.51
C GLU A 30 10.60 -4.26 -16.13
N ASN A 31 9.52 -4.69 -15.49
CA ASN A 31 8.29 -3.92 -15.27
C ASN A 31 7.87 -3.74 -13.81
N GLN A 32 8.62 -4.27 -12.83
CA GLN A 32 8.29 -4.11 -11.42
C GLN A 32 9.52 -3.67 -10.64
N ARG A 33 9.36 -2.65 -9.77
CA ARG A 33 10.42 -2.29 -8.83
C ARG A 33 10.71 -3.48 -7.93
N PRO A 34 11.98 -3.85 -7.73
CA PRO A 34 12.33 -4.88 -6.76
C PRO A 34 11.73 -4.52 -5.40
N TRP A 35 11.15 -5.51 -4.73
CA TRP A 35 10.62 -5.27 -3.40
C TRP A 35 11.76 -5.05 -2.39
N SER A 36 11.50 -4.26 -1.37
CA SER A 36 12.48 -3.93 -0.33
C SER A 36 12.01 -4.48 1.01
N LYS A 37 12.78 -5.36 1.62
CA LYS A 37 12.51 -5.90 2.96
C LYS A 37 12.33 -4.77 3.99
N LYS A 38 13.16 -3.72 3.92
CA LYS A 38 13.05 -2.56 4.80
C LYS A 38 11.66 -1.91 4.71
N LYS A 39 11.15 -1.67 3.48
CA LYS A 39 9.81 -1.08 3.30
C LYS A 39 8.69 -2.00 3.77
N VAL A 40 8.84 -3.30 3.60
CA VAL A 40 7.86 -4.28 4.13
C VAL A 40 7.83 -4.20 5.66
N LEU A 41 8.99 -4.21 6.33
CA LEU A 41 9.06 -4.12 7.78
C LEU A 41 8.52 -2.79 8.32
N GLU A 42 8.72 -1.67 7.63
CA GLU A 42 8.09 -0.39 7.99
C GLU A 42 6.54 -0.50 7.96
N ILE A 43 5.99 -1.22 6.99
CA ILE A 43 4.54 -1.47 6.92
C ILE A 43 4.10 -2.42 8.05
N VAL A 44 4.88 -3.45 8.36
CA VAL A 44 4.61 -4.32 9.51
C VAL A 44 4.53 -3.51 10.81
N GLU A 45 5.50 -2.64 11.07
CA GLU A 45 5.47 -1.75 12.23
C GLU A 45 4.23 -0.84 12.26
N TYR A 46 3.80 -0.36 11.08
CA TYR A 46 2.57 0.42 10.97
C TYR A 46 1.33 -0.40 11.28
N VAL A 47 1.21 -1.60 10.71
CA VAL A 47 0.08 -2.52 10.94
C VAL A 47 -0.01 -2.91 12.43
N MET A 48 1.12 -3.10 13.08
CA MET A 48 1.21 -3.41 14.51
C MET A 48 1.01 -2.20 15.43
N GLY A 49 0.76 -1.02 14.88
CA GLY A 49 0.60 0.21 15.67
C GLY A 49 1.86 0.69 16.36
N ARG A 50 3.03 0.26 15.90
CA ARG A 50 4.33 0.63 16.47
C ARG A 50 5.05 1.73 15.71
N LEU A 51 4.62 2.03 14.49
CA LEU A 51 5.21 3.11 13.71
C LEU A 51 5.00 4.45 14.41
N THR A 52 6.07 5.19 14.58
CA THR A 52 6.07 6.51 15.19
C THR A 52 6.68 7.54 14.25
N LEU A 53 6.18 8.77 14.30
CA LEU A 53 6.80 9.92 13.68
C LEU A 53 7.18 10.90 14.81
N ASP A 54 8.46 11.25 14.91
CA ASP A 54 8.98 12.13 15.98
C ASP A 54 8.56 11.64 17.39
N LYS A 55 8.62 10.32 17.63
CA LYS A 55 8.24 9.64 18.88
C LYS A 55 6.73 9.66 19.21
N GLN A 56 5.91 10.14 18.30
CA GLN A 56 4.44 10.14 18.46
C GLN A 56 3.83 9.00 17.64
N LYS A 57 2.85 8.31 18.19
CA LYS A 57 2.09 7.28 17.49
C LYS A 57 0.98 7.89 16.63
N PHE A 58 0.73 7.29 15.48
CA PHE A 58 -0.43 7.65 14.68
C PHE A 58 -1.72 7.16 15.38
N SER A 59 -2.79 7.95 15.27
CA SER A 59 -4.11 7.58 15.81
C SER A 59 -4.83 6.52 14.96
N VAL A 60 -4.49 6.42 13.68
CA VAL A 60 -5.06 5.48 12.71
C VAL A 60 -4.08 4.37 12.33
N ASN A 61 -3.36 3.86 13.32
CA ASN A 61 -2.42 2.77 13.12
C ASN A 61 -3.11 1.51 12.58
N GLY A 62 -2.41 0.80 11.71
CA GLY A 62 -2.85 -0.48 11.17
C GLY A 62 -3.85 -0.40 10.02
N LEU A 63 -4.42 0.76 9.73
CA LEU A 63 -5.34 0.91 8.61
C LEU A 63 -4.60 1.14 7.29
N ILE A 64 -4.74 0.23 6.35
CA ILE A 64 -4.20 0.36 4.99
C ILE A 64 -5.34 0.71 4.01
N PRO A 65 -5.57 2.00 3.71
CA PRO A 65 -6.74 2.42 2.92
C PRO A 65 -6.56 2.21 1.41
N ASN A 66 -5.33 2.11 0.94
CA ASN A 66 -5.04 1.99 -0.48
C ASN A 66 -5.10 0.52 -0.92
N ALA A 67 -6.09 0.18 -1.74
CA ALA A 67 -6.26 -1.16 -2.27
C ALA A 67 -5.04 -1.59 -3.13
N PRO A 68 -4.40 -2.74 -2.86
CA PRO A 68 -3.50 -3.35 -3.82
C PRO A 68 -4.22 -3.71 -5.11
N ILE A 69 -3.50 -3.61 -6.23
CA ILE A 69 -4.00 -4.00 -7.55
C ILE A 69 -3.43 -5.38 -7.86
N ILE A 70 -4.31 -6.36 -8.01
CA ILE A 70 -3.94 -7.74 -8.27
C ILE A 70 -4.54 -8.24 -9.57
N ASN A 71 -3.84 -9.16 -10.21
CA ASN A 71 -4.28 -9.86 -11.42
C ASN A 71 -4.31 -11.36 -11.13
N LEU A 72 -5.49 -11.95 -11.24
CA LEU A 72 -5.67 -13.39 -11.09
C LEU A 72 -5.29 -14.09 -12.38
N ILE A 73 -4.44 -15.10 -12.25
CA ILE A 73 -3.97 -15.95 -13.34
C ILE A 73 -4.12 -17.44 -12.93
N GLY A 74 -3.85 -18.31 -13.86
CA GLY A 74 -3.83 -19.75 -13.56
C GLY A 74 -5.18 -20.33 -13.17
N LYS A 75 -5.25 -20.91 -11.97
CA LYS A 75 -6.38 -21.73 -11.51
C LYS A 75 -7.55 -20.94 -10.92
N PHE A 76 -7.36 -19.68 -10.63
CA PHE A 76 -8.46 -18.88 -10.11
C PHE A 76 -9.61 -18.77 -11.13
N GLU A 77 -10.82 -19.00 -10.64
CA GLU A 77 -12.05 -18.81 -11.39
C GLU A 77 -12.95 -17.84 -10.63
N ILE A 78 -13.65 -16.99 -11.37
CA ILE A 78 -14.66 -16.09 -10.82
C ILE A 78 -15.99 -16.84 -10.90
N LEU A 79 -16.50 -17.22 -9.75
CA LEU A 79 -17.78 -17.87 -9.58
C LEU A 79 -18.87 -16.84 -9.29
N HIS A 80 -20.13 -17.23 -9.42
CA HIS A 80 -21.26 -16.34 -9.16
C HIS A 80 -22.28 -17.02 -8.27
N ASP A 81 -22.74 -16.28 -7.25
CA ASP A 81 -23.95 -16.60 -6.49
C ASP A 81 -24.97 -15.48 -6.75
N GLY A 82 -25.94 -15.78 -7.63
CA GLY A 82 -26.79 -14.73 -8.20
C GLY A 82 -25.98 -13.68 -8.93
N ASP A 83 -26.10 -12.40 -8.53
CA ASP A 83 -25.36 -11.29 -9.11
C ASP A 83 -24.02 -11.02 -8.40
N THR A 84 -23.68 -11.77 -7.36
CA THR A 84 -22.47 -11.57 -6.56
C THR A 84 -21.33 -12.43 -7.07
N PRO A 85 -20.26 -11.84 -7.61
CA PRO A 85 -19.06 -12.59 -7.97
C PRO A 85 -18.25 -12.93 -6.71
N TYR A 86 -17.69 -14.13 -6.65
CA TYR A 86 -16.78 -14.55 -5.59
C TYR A 86 -15.65 -15.41 -6.12
N ILE A 87 -14.62 -15.57 -5.30
CA ILE A 87 -13.44 -16.38 -5.59
C ILE A 87 -13.22 -17.32 -4.42
N LEU A 88 -12.93 -18.59 -4.69
CA LEU A 88 -12.52 -19.53 -3.66
C LEU A 88 -11.00 -19.49 -3.54
N PHE A 89 -10.53 -19.31 -2.32
CA PHE A 89 -9.12 -19.46 -1.98
C PHE A 89 -8.86 -20.85 -1.39
N PRO A 90 -7.67 -21.40 -1.61
CA PRO A 90 -7.32 -22.71 -1.10
C PRO A 90 -7.23 -22.69 0.44
N GLU A 91 -7.88 -23.65 1.09
CA GLU A 91 -7.90 -23.77 2.55
C GLU A 91 -6.78 -24.66 3.08
N THR A 92 -6.45 -25.73 2.35
CA THR A 92 -5.41 -26.67 2.76
C THR A 92 -4.03 -26.28 2.21
N LYS A 93 -2.97 -26.77 2.85
CA LYS A 93 -1.59 -26.52 2.38
C LYS A 93 -1.33 -27.11 0.99
N GLU A 94 -1.85 -28.28 0.74
CA GLU A 94 -1.73 -28.99 -0.56
C GLU A 94 -2.42 -28.17 -1.68
N GLU A 95 -3.58 -27.61 -1.39
CA GLU A 95 -4.26 -26.71 -2.32
C GLU A 95 -3.49 -25.39 -2.50
N GLN A 96 -2.96 -24.82 -1.42
CA GLN A 96 -2.14 -23.59 -1.48
C GLN A 96 -0.91 -23.77 -2.38
N GLU A 97 -0.25 -24.92 -2.33
CA GLU A 97 0.85 -25.25 -3.24
C GLU A 97 0.40 -25.24 -4.71
N ALA A 98 -0.81 -25.73 -4.98
CA ALA A 98 -1.38 -25.75 -6.34
C ALA A 98 -1.78 -24.36 -6.87
N TYR A 99 -2.00 -23.40 -5.99
CA TYR A 99 -2.32 -21.98 -6.32
C TYR A 99 -1.12 -21.05 -6.22
N GLN A 100 0.04 -21.59 -5.86
CA GLN A 100 1.27 -20.82 -5.86
C GLN A 100 1.52 -20.20 -7.23
N ASP A 101 1.95 -18.94 -7.24
CA ASP A 101 2.17 -18.16 -8.46
C ASP A 101 0.93 -17.90 -9.34
N CYS A 102 -0.28 -18.16 -8.85
CA CYS A 102 -1.51 -17.89 -9.57
C CYS A 102 -2.05 -16.46 -9.40
N LEU A 103 -1.33 -15.61 -8.66
CA LEU A 103 -1.69 -14.21 -8.43
C LEU A 103 -0.48 -13.29 -8.65
N GLU A 104 -0.67 -12.28 -9.47
CA GLU A 104 0.32 -11.23 -9.71
C GLU A 104 -0.10 -9.93 -9.03
N VAL A 105 0.84 -9.25 -8.38
CA VAL A 105 0.59 -7.94 -7.79
C VAL A 105 1.10 -6.86 -8.74
N ILE A 106 0.21 -6.04 -9.27
CA ILE A 106 0.55 -4.93 -10.16
C ILE A 106 1.00 -3.71 -9.34
N ASP A 107 0.24 -3.36 -8.30
CA ASP A 107 0.64 -2.33 -7.32
C ASP A 107 0.32 -2.79 -5.90
N GLY A 108 1.07 -2.28 -4.93
CA GLY A 108 0.87 -2.59 -3.51
C GLY A 108 1.61 -3.83 -3.01
N ARG A 109 2.61 -4.33 -3.75
CA ARG A 109 3.40 -5.52 -3.37
C ARG A 109 3.95 -5.44 -1.94
N HIS A 110 4.55 -4.33 -1.52
CA HIS A 110 5.07 -4.18 -0.16
C HIS A 110 3.97 -4.28 0.91
N ARG A 111 2.77 -3.73 0.60
CA ARG A 111 1.62 -3.78 1.51
C ARG A 111 1.15 -5.20 1.72
N LEU A 112 1.08 -5.98 0.66
CA LEU A 112 0.65 -7.37 0.73
C LEU A 112 1.72 -8.27 1.37
N LEU A 113 3.00 -8.09 1.02
CA LEU A 113 4.10 -8.87 1.59
C LEU A 113 4.27 -8.67 3.11
N ALA A 114 3.78 -7.58 3.68
CA ALA A 114 3.77 -7.38 5.14
C ALA A 114 2.95 -8.43 5.90
N PHE A 115 2.08 -9.16 5.22
CA PHE A 115 1.27 -10.25 5.79
C PHE A 115 1.81 -11.64 5.44
N ALA A 116 2.92 -11.72 4.73
CA ALA A 116 3.54 -13.01 4.39
C ALA A 116 4.08 -13.71 5.64
N PRO A 117 3.94 -15.04 5.75
CA PRO A 117 4.30 -15.80 6.97
C PRO A 117 5.74 -15.59 7.44
N ASP A 118 6.67 -15.34 6.52
CA ASP A 118 8.10 -15.14 6.78
C ASP A 118 8.49 -13.67 7.02
N LEU A 119 7.56 -12.72 6.84
CA LEU A 119 7.81 -11.28 6.94
C LEU A 119 6.90 -10.59 7.96
N ARG A 120 5.70 -11.11 8.21
CA ARG A 120 4.76 -10.54 9.17
C ARG A 120 5.29 -10.62 10.59
N ASP A 121 4.78 -9.78 11.46
CA ASP A 121 5.11 -9.83 12.89
C ASP A 121 4.60 -11.13 13.52
N PRO A 122 5.41 -11.84 14.32
CA PRO A 122 4.96 -13.06 15.02
C PRO A 122 3.79 -12.84 15.98
N LEU A 123 3.60 -11.61 16.47
CA LEU A 123 2.48 -11.26 17.36
C LEU A 123 1.18 -10.96 16.58
N PHE A 124 1.25 -10.87 15.25
CA PHE A 124 0.07 -10.76 14.42
C PHE A 124 -0.53 -12.16 14.26
N SER A 125 -1.37 -12.55 15.23
CA SER A 125 -1.93 -13.90 15.30
C SER A 125 -2.89 -14.18 14.14
N ASP A 126 -3.06 -15.47 13.82
CA ASP A 126 -4.02 -15.89 12.78
C ASP A 126 -5.47 -15.58 13.17
N ASP A 127 -5.76 -15.48 14.48
CA ASP A 127 -7.08 -15.12 15.01
C ASP A 127 -7.38 -13.61 14.99
N THR A 128 -6.38 -12.77 14.71
CA THR A 128 -6.59 -11.33 14.61
C THR A 128 -7.35 -11.02 13.31
N PRO A 129 -8.62 -10.56 13.37
CA PRO A 129 -9.35 -10.23 12.15
C PRO A 129 -8.68 -9.04 11.45
N TYR A 130 -8.35 -9.20 10.20
CA TYR A 130 -7.81 -8.14 9.38
C TYR A 130 -8.29 -8.27 7.94
N GLU A 131 -8.90 -7.24 7.43
CA GLU A 131 -9.46 -7.22 6.10
C GLU A 131 -8.87 -6.05 5.30
N MET A 132 -8.61 -6.29 4.02
CA MET A 132 -8.17 -5.29 3.06
C MET A 132 -9.06 -5.28 1.84
N ILE A 133 -9.17 -4.10 1.23
CA ILE A 133 -9.79 -3.95 -0.08
C ILE A 133 -8.74 -4.22 -1.15
N PHE A 134 -9.13 -4.97 -2.18
CA PHE A 134 -8.32 -5.25 -3.36
C PHE A 134 -9.05 -4.81 -4.63
N SER A 135 -8.29 -4.26 -5.58
CA SER A 135 -8.75 -4.08 -6.97
C SER A 135 -8.29 -5.29 -7.77
N VAL A 136 -9.23 -6.11 -8.23
CA VAL A 136 -8.97 -7.42 -8.82
C VAL A 136 -9.21 -7.38 -10.32
N PHE A 137 -8.22 -7.75 -11.09
CA PHE A 137 -8.30 -8.00 -12.52
C PHE A 137 -8.17 -9.49 -12.81
N TYR A 138 -8.63 -9.91 -13.99
CA TYR A 138 -8.62 -11.32 -14.38
C TYR A 138 -7.97 -11.50 -15.74
N LYS A 139 -6.85 -12.24 -15.78
CA LYS A 139 -6.12 -12.62 -17.00
C LYS A 139 -5.70 -11.43 -17.88
N LEU A 140 -5.19 -10.36 -17.27
CA LEU A 140 -4.57 -9.26 -18.02
C LEU A 140 -3.35 -9.75 -18.81
N THR A 141 -3.19 -9.22 -20.01
CA THR A 141 -1.98 -9.40 -20.82
C THR A 141 -0.81 -8.61 -20.24
N GLU A 142 0.42 -8.95 -20.63
CA GLU A 142 1.63 -8.22 -20.20
C GLU A 142 1.58 -6.73 -20.56
N SER A 143 1.03 -6.37 -21.72
CA SER A 143 0.88 -4.98 -22.13
C SER A 143 -0.07 -4.21 -21.22
N GLU A 144 -1.21 -4.81 -20.90
CA GLU A 144 -2.23 -4.21 -20.03
C GLU A 144 -1.74 -4.02 -18.59
N LYS A 145 -0.97 -4.99 -18.08
CA LYS A 145 -0.33 -4.87 -16.76
C LYS A 145 0.65 -3.70 -16.72
N LYS A 146 1.49 -3.56 -17.75
CA LYS A 146 2.44 -2.45 -17.88
C LYS A 146 1.73 -1.10 -17.96
N GLU A 147 0.70 -1.00 -18.79
CA GLU A 147 -0.10 0.23 -18.94
C GLU A 147 -0.75 0.61 -17.60
N LEU A 148 -1.38 -0.35 -16.92
CA LEU A 148 -2.02 -0.12 -15.63
C LEU A 148 -1.01 0.33 -14.57
N PHE A 149 0.16 -0.31 -14.51
CA PHE A 149 1.24 0.08 -13.61
C PHE A 149 1.75 1.50 -13.89
N MET A 150 1.94 1.86 -15.17
CA MET A 150 2.37 3.20 -15.57
C MET A 150 1.34 4.24 -15.14
N VAL A 151 0.06 4.05 -15.49
CA VAL A 151 -1.00 5.00 -15.17
C VAL A 151 -1.11 5.20 -13.65
N THR A 152 -1.04 4.11 -12.88
CA THR A 152 -1.14 4.17 -11.41
C THR A 152 0.02 4.95 -10.79
N ASN A 153 1.25 4.77 -11.31
CA ASN A 153 2.44 5.40 -10.71
C ASN A 153 2.70 6.81 -11.26
N GLU A 154 2.48 7.04 -12.55
CA GLU A 154 2.78 8.32 -13.20
C GLU A 154 1.82 9.44 -12.74
N LYS A 155 0.56 9.07 -12.46
CA LYS A 155 -0.46 10.03 -12.01
C LYS A 155 -0.43 10.32 -10.52
N GLN A 156 0.43 9.65 -9.74
CA GLN A 156 0.60 9.96 -8.33
C GLN A 156 1.38 11.26 -8.15
N THR A 157 0.66 12.34 -7.87
CA THR A 157 1.27 13.62 -7.51
C THR A 157 1.83 13.54 -6.09
N LYS A 158 3.11 13.85 -5.91
CA LYS A 158 3.69 13.98 -4.58
C LYS A 158 3.02 15.14 -3.84
N ILE A 159 2.67 14.91 -2.59
CA ILE A 159 2.21 15.99 -1.71
C ILE A 159 3.35 16.98 -1.52
N GLU A 160 3.07 18.26 -1.72
CA GLU A 160 4.05 19.31 -1.49
C GLU A 160 4.56 19.28 -0.04
N SER A 161 5.87 19.48 0.13
CA SER A 161 6.53 19.40 1.42
C SER A 161 5.92 20.35 2.45
N ASN A 162 5.43 21.50 2.00
CA ASN A 162 4.78 22.49 2.87
C ASN A 162 3.43 22.04 3.36
N LEU A 163 2.60 21.50 2.47
CA LEU A 163 1.30 20.95 2.86
C LEU A 163 1.49 19.83 3.87
N LEU A 164 2.48 18.95 3.64
CA LEU A 164 2.79 17.89 4.59
C LEU A 164 3.24 18.41 5.95
N ARG A 165 4.04 19.50 5.99
CA ARG A 165 4.44 20.15 7.25
C ARG A 165 3.26 20.80 7.97
N LEU A 166 2.36 21.46 7.24
CA LEU A 166 1.12 22.02 7.81
C LEU A 166 0.23 20.92 8.41
N MET A 167 0.07 19.81 7.72
CA MET A 167 -0.69 18.65 8.23
C MET A 167 -0.03 18.08 9.49
N ARG A 168 1.30 17.91 9.49
CA ARG A 168 2.04 17.46 10.68
C ARG A 168 1.87 18.42 11.86
N LYS A 169 1.88 19.75 11.61
CA LYS A 169 1.60 20.74 12.64
C LYS A 169 0.19 20.58 13.21
N ALA A 170 -0.83 20.48 12.35
CA ALA A 170 -2.22 20.31 12.77
C ALA A 170 -2.44 19.04 13.61
N LEU A 171 -1.61 18.01 13.40
CA LEU A 171 -1.63 16.76 14.15
C LEU A 171 -0.66 16.73 15.35
N ASN A 172 0.00 17.88 15.67
CA ASN A 172 1.04 17.98 16.70
C ASN A 172 2.23 17.00 16.48
N LEU A 173 2.57 16.73 15.20
CA LEU A 173 3.60 15.79 14.78
C LEU A 173 4.92 16.47 14.34
N LEU A 174 5.11 17.77 14.60
CA LEU A 174 6.34 18.48 14.25
C LEU A 174 7.43 18.36 15.31
N GLY A 175 7.08 18.06 16.56
CA GLY A 175 8.02 17.93 17.66
C GLY A 175 8.89 19.18 17.82
N ALA A 176 10.20 19.00 17.97
CA ALA A 176 11.14 20.12 18.13
C ALA A 176 11.22 21.09 16.92
N ASN A 177 10.76 20.64 15.76
CA ASN A 177 10.76 21.46 14.54
C ASN A 177 9.58 22.44 14.47
N GLU A 178 8.61 22.35 15.39
CA GLU A 178 7.43 23.22 15.40
C GLU A 178 7.79 24.68 15.58
N VAL A 179 8.69 24.98 16.51
CA VAL A 179 9.15 26.37 16.80
C VAL A 179 9.81 26.99 15.55
N ILE A 180 10.63 26.20 14.86
CA ILE A 180 11.32 26.67 13.64
C ILE A 180 10.28 26.89 12.53
N PHE A 181 9.33 25.98 12.38
CA PHE A 181 8.28 26.10 11.38
C PHE A 181 7.39 27.33 11.63
N ASP A 182 7.01 27.59 12.88
CA ASP A 182 6.22 28.75 13.28
C ASP A 182 6.97 30.06 13.05
N LEU A 183 8.25 30.08 13.38
CA LEU A 183 9.09 31.25 13.11
C LEU A 183 9.12 31.57 11.61
N VAL A 184 9.35 30.57 10.76
CA VAL A 184 9.36 30.71 9.29
C VAL A 184 8.01 31.22 8.78
N CYS A 185 6.91 30.64 9.26
CA CYS A 185 5.55 31.06 8.90
C CYS A 185 5.31 32.55 9.30
N ARG A 186 5.65 32.92 10.52
CA ARG A 186 5.53 34.31 11.01
C ARG A 186 6.37 35.28 10.18
N MET A 187 7.63 34.96 9.91
CA MET A 187 8.50 35.75 9.05
C MET A 187 7.92 35.98 7.66
N ASN A 188 7.14 35.02 7.14
CA ASN A 188 6.51 35.08 5.80
C ASN A 188 5.16 35.81 5.81
N THR A 189 4.48 35.94 6.97
CA THR A 189 3.10 36.43 7.05
C THR A 189 2.96 37.76 7.79
N GLU A 190 3.82 38.04 8.78
CA GLU A 190 3.71 39.27 9.59
C GLU A 190 4.03 40.55 8.80
N GLU A 191 3.22 41.59 8.99
CA GLU A 191 3.35 42.90 8.26
C GLU A 191 4.71 43.57 8.44
N ILE A 192 5.29 43.46 9.63
CA ILE A 192 6.59 44.09 9.97
C ILE A 192 7.78 43.29 9.47
N SER A 193 7.54 42.08 8.90
CA SER A 193 8.63 41.24 8.44
C SER A 193 9.17 41.67 7.08
N PRO A 194 10.48 41.89 6.95
CA PRO A 194 11.11 42.19 5.67
C PRO A 194 11.06 40.99 4.69
N LEU A 195 10.69 39.79 5.20
CA LEU A 195 10.60 38.57 4.44
C LEU A 195 9.15 38.19 4.09
N LYS A 196 8.16 39.04 4.41
CA LYS A 196 6.76 38.81 4.10
C LYS A 196 6.57 38.49 2.62
N GLY A 197 5.96 37.34 2.33
CA GLY A 197 5.68 36.85 0.98
C GLY A 197 6.91 36.49 0.15
N ARG A 198 8.12 36.47 0.75
CA ARG A 198 9.38 36.19 0.05
C ARG A 198 9.97 34.81 0.36
N ILE A 199 9.46 34.14 1.39
CA ILE A 199 9.93 32.80 1.75
C ILE A 199 9.15 31.79 0.92
N VAL A 200 9.83 31.21 -0.07
CA VAL A 200 9.34 30.02 -0.79
C VAL A 200 9.81 28.83 0.01
N VAL A 201 8.88 28.20 0.71
CA VAL A 201 9.17 26.97 1.43
C VAL A 201 8.91 25.83 0.44
N GLY A 202 9.93 25.37 -0.29
CA GLY A 202 9.87 24.28 -1.28
C GLY A 202 9.91 22.87 -0.66
#